data_fdf1386fbae110ef7740a664a0ef38c8
#
_entry.id   fdf1386fbae110ef7740a664a0ef38c8
#
_cell.length_a   1.000
_cell.length_b   1.000
_cell.length_c   1.000
_cell.angle_alpha   90.00
_cell.angle_beta   90.00
_cell.angle_gamma   90.00
#
_symmetry.space_group_name_H-M   'P 1'
#
loop_
_entity.id
_entity.type
_entity.pdbx_description
1 polymer ?
#
loop_
_entity_poly.entity_id
_entity_poly.type
_entity_poly.pdbx_seq_one_letter_code
_entity_poly.pdbx_strand_id
1 'polypeptide(L)'
;MNIDKFWFGEKMTNTPTITLANDAGILLKEAREAHEKFLIKQQDADLEKAIGCYIDAIKANPSLSESYYRLASLLLIKGQISVEGALEQCKTAISLEPNNVNAHIYSGYFQCLNGNFEEAEKEFHLAITNAGVNSARPRLFLSKVLFSRLKSNKHSVKDVMKFLYYFLSGSMMIMWDCPSIKMFCKFLANDFSVFSYKALGETFEKMKLFPSALEAYSKGLEKTSQGNLFYQKMGDLSLECNDIDASLECYKKAYELNPNDREVLIKLATINQTYYPENVDITIDYYNSLLEFGVDLDKIYYELGHLYLNKSDKIHAVTAFKLAQELNPENPYYNNSLAYAYIKAELYDDAIEYYQLAIKLNPDAEWTSIVCHALGAIYAEIKNNFEAAEATFNAGIVLDPNNVDIQLSLGDLYMAQNDLDRAIKTYCDAIAVEPENYLTYAKTGLALWEKDYLEESIVAFHKSIELNPDFEIAQNNLGVVYLDGIGDPKESVQYFKNAIDINPNYTLAYFNLGRAYQSIGEKALSAEYFQMTLDLNKITQEMSEKEIRQRLYDLFE
;
A
#
# COMPACT_ATOMS: atom_id res chain seq x y z
N MET A 1 1.55 33.83 20.03
CA MET A 1 0.36 34.56 19.61
C MET A 1 -0.60 34.54 20.80
N ASN A 2 -0.98 35.69 21.32
CA ASN A 2 -1.66 35.80 22.61
C ASN A 2 -3.11 35.32 22.47
N ILE A 3 -3.44 34.21 23.09
CA ILE A 3 -4.74 33.48 22.96
C ILE A 3 -5.92 34.33 23.45
N ASP A 4 -5.67 35.24 24.42
CA ASP A 4 -6.71 36.14 24.95
C ASP A 4 -7.21 37.18 23.95
N LYS A 5 -6.43 37.53 22.93
CA LYS A 5 -6.86 38.45 21.86
C LYS A 5 -7.72 37.76 20.78
N PHE A 6 -7.66 36.42 20.68
CA PHE A 6 -8.40 35.68 19.67
C PHE A 6 -9.87 35.45 20.08
N TRP A 7 -10.17 35.46 21.38
CA TRP A 7 -11.50 35.16 21.93
C TRP A 7 -12.39 36.34 22.22
N PHE A 8 -11.82 37.58 22.39
CA PHE A 8 -12.57 38.75 22.90
C PHE A 8 -12.53 40.00 22.01
N GLY A 9 -12.05 39.93 20.81
CA GLY A 9 -11.86 41.12 19.98
C GLY A 9 -12.58 41.10 18.64
N GLU A 10 -13.92 41.25 18.63
CA GLU A 10 -14.66 42.10 17.68
C GLU A 10 -16.17 41.96 17.93
N LYS A 11 -16.83 43.12 18.10
CA LYS A 11 -18.27 43.21 18.27
C LYS A 11 -18.95 42.84 16.94
N MET A 12 -19.73 41.74 16.94
CA MET A 12 -20.57 41.36 15.80
C MET A 12 -21.69 42.38 15.55
N THR A 13 -21.73 42.90 14.35
CA THR A 13 -22.87 43.60 13.77
C THR A 13 -23.89 42.59 13.28
N ASN A 14 -25.18 42.85 13.57
CA ASN A 14 -26.35 42.02 13.26
C ASN A 14 -26.44 41.59 11.79
N THR A 15 -26.43 40.27 11.53
CA THR A 15 -26.91 39.64 10.29
C THR A 15 -27.77 38.42 10.60
N PRO A 16 -28.68 37.97 9.73
CA PRO A 16 -29.88 37.24 10.11
C PRO A 16 -29.62 35.81 10.59
N THR A 17 -30.23 35.48 11.71
CA THR A 17 -30.04 34.30 12.58
C THR A 17 -30.35 32.93 11.95
N ILE A 18 -31.01 32.86 10.81
CA ILE A 18 -31.47 31.58 10.22
C ILE A 18 -30.47 30.94 9.28
N THR A 19 -29.67 31.71 8.56
CA THR A 19 -28.61 31.22 7.66
C THR A 19 -27.40 30.73 8.42
N LEU A 20 -27.01 31.40 9.50
CA LEU A 20 -25.86 31.04 10.32
C LEU A 20 -26.00 29.71 11.08
N ALA A 21 -27.23 29.35 11.47
CA ALA A 21 -27.45 28.06 12.18
C ALA A 21 -27.28 26.82 11.27
N ASN A 22 -27.61 26.94 9.98
CA ASN A 22 -27.40 25.88 9.01
C ASN A 22 -25.89 25.72 8.68
N ASP A 23 -25.15 26.82 8.57
CA ASP A 23 -23.71 26.80 8.31
C ASP A 23 -22.95 26.20 9.49
N ALA A 24 -23.32 26.50 10.72
CA ALA A 24 -22.72 25.94 11.92
C ALA A 24 -22.89 24.42 12.03
N GLY A 25 -24.03 23.88 11.59
CA GLY A 25 -24.32 22.45 11.54
C GLY A 25 -23.45 21.72 10.51
N ILE A 26 -23.20 22.33 9.36
CA ILE A 26 -22.34 21.80 8.30
C ILE A 26 -20.87 21.79 8.80
N LEU A 27 -20.40 22.91 9.36
CA LEU A 27 -19.06 23.02 9.91
C LEU A 27 -18.80 22.01 11.05
N LEU A 28 -19.78 21.78 11.91
CA LEU A 28 -19.68 20.77 12.97
C LEU A 28 -19.58 19.35 12.40
N LYS A 29 -20.30 19.05 11.32
CA LYS A 29 -20.21 17.76 10.63
C LYS A 29 -18.83 17.56 10.00
N GLU A 30 -18.33 18.54 9.28
CA GLU A 30 -16.99 18.52 8.69
C GLU A 30 -15.90 18.37 9.75
N ALA A 31 -16.04 19.06 10.89
CA ALA A 31 -15.15 18.96 12.03
C ALA A 31 -15.11 17.53 12.60
N ARG A 32 -16.29 16.88 12.74
CA ARG A 32 -16.37 15.48 13.19
C ARG A 32 -15.68 14.53 12.22
N GLU A 33 -15.93 14.67 10.92
CA GLU A 33 -15.31 13.83 9.89
C GLU A 33 -13.78 13.98 9.85
N ALA A 34 -13.27 15.20 9.96
CA ALA A 34 -11.83 15.45 10.03
C ALA A 34 -11.22 14.89 11.34
N HIS A 35 -11.93 15.05 12.46
CA HIS A 35 -11.50 14.51 13.75
C HIS A 35 -11.44 12.97 13.74
N GLU A 36 -12.44 12.30 13.17
CA GLU A 36 -12.46 10.85 13.02
C GLU A 36 -11.31 10.37 12.12
N LYS A 37 -11.05 11.07 11.00
CA LYS A 37 -9.89 10.76 10.14
C LYS A 37 -8.58 10.92 10.89
N PHE A 38 -8.41 11.97 11.68
CA PHE A 38 -7.22 12.16 12.52
C PHE A 38 -7.05 11.01 13.52
N LEU A 39 -8.12 10.59 14.21
CA LEU A 39 -8.06 9.47 15.16
C LEU A 39 -7.64 8.14 14.52
N ILE A 40 -7.96 7.95 13.22
CA ILE A 40 -7.62 6.73 12.48
C ILE A 40 -6.22 6.82 11.87
N LYS A 41 -5.87 7.97 11.24
CA LYS A 41 -4.67 8.11 10.42
C LYS A 41 -3.52 8.85 11.10
N GLN A 42 -3.79 9.55 12.20
CA GLN A 42 -2.86 10.41 12.95
C GLN A 42 -2.10 11.43 12.09
N GLN A 43 -2.72 11.94 11.02
CA GLN A 43 -2.11 12.92 10.12
C GLN A 43 -2.36 14.35 10.63
N ASP A 44 -1.30 15.16 10.70
CA ASP A 44 -1.37 16.55 11.17
C ASP A 44 -2.32 17.42 10.33
N ALA A 45 -2.45 17.15 9.03
CA ALA A 45 -3.37 17.86 8.15
C ALA A 45 -4.86 17.68 8.56
N ASP A 46 -5.25 16.48 8.97
CA ASP A 46 -6.60 16.19 9.45
C ASP A 46 -6.83 16.83 10.83
N LEU A 47 -5.80 16.86 11.69
CA LEU A 47 -5.82 17.55 12.98
C LEU A 47 -6.06 19.05 12.81
N GLU A 48 -5.27 19.71 11.94
CA GLU A 48 -5.43 21.14 11.66
C GLU A 48 -6.80 21.47 11.07
N LYS A 49 -7.26 20.66 10.14
CA LYS A 49 -8.57 20.82 9.56
C LYS A 49 -9.67 20.69 10.60
N ALA A 50 -9.60 19.69 11.48
CA ALA A 50 -10.60 19.49 12.54
C ALA A 50 -10.63 20.69 13.51
N ILE A 51 -9.47 21.17 13.95
CA ILE A 51 -9.34 22.35 14.81
C ILE A 51 -9.97 23.58 14.15
N GLY A 52 -9.63 23.86 12.88
CA GLY A 52 -10.18 24.98 12.12
C GLY A 52 -11.71 24.92 12.02
N CYS A 53 -12.25 23.79 11.64
CA CYS A 53 -13.70 23.60 11.50
C CYS A 53 -14.45 23.74 12.86
N TYR A 54 -13.89 23.26 13.98
CA TYR A 54 -14.52 23.47 15.30
C TYR A 54 -14.48 24.95 15.72
N ILE A 55 -13.40 25.66 15.46
CA ILE A 55 -13.30 27.11 15.73
C ILE A 55 -14.35 27.86 14.92
N ASP A 56 -14.49 27.55 13.63
CA ASP A 56 -15.46 28.23 12.77
C ASP A 56 -16.92 27.86 13.12
N ALA A 57 -17.16 26.62 13.57
CA ALA A 57 -18.46 26.20 14.09
C ALA A 57 -18.83 27.00 15.36
N ILE A 58 -17.89 27.23 16.29
CA ILE A 58 -18.11 28.06 17.50
C ILE A 58 -18.36 29.53 17.12
N LYS A 59 -17.63 30.08 16.14
CA LYS A 59 -17.87 31.46 15.66
C LYS A 59 -19.24 31.60 15.04
N ALA A 60 -19.69 30.60 14.26
CA ALA A 60 -20.99 30.60 13.62
C ALA A 60 -22.13 30.39 14.63
N ASN A 61 -21.95 29.55 15.63
CA ASN A 61 -22.89 29.31 16.72
C ASN A 61 -22.20 29.02 18.06
N PRO A 62 -22.03 30.00 18.93
CA PRO A 62 -21.39 29.86 20.24
C PRO A 62 -22.13 28.93 21.23
N SER A 63 -23.35 28.50 20.96
CA SER A 63 -24.10 27.59 21.84
C SER A 63 -23.89 26.11 21.55
N LEU A 64 -22.98 25.75 20.62
CA LEU A 64 -22.66 24.37 20.29
C LEU A 64 -21.72 23.73 21.33
N SER A 65 -22.26 23.16 22.39
CA SER A 65 -21.57 22.51 23.50
C SER A 65 -20.51 21.50 23.00
N GLU A 66 -20.84 20.68 22.00
CA GLU A 66 -19.94 19.67 21.45
C GLU A 66 -18.63 20.24 20.90
N SER A 67 -18.66 21.39 20.27
CA SER A 67 -17.49 21.99 19.66
C SER A 67 -16.41 22.35 20.69
N TYR A 68 -16.81 22.77 21.89
CA TYR A 68 -15.88 23.18 22.94
C TYR A 68 -15.05 22.03 23.50
N TYR A 69 -15.66 20.93 23.93
CA TYR A 69 -14.91 19.83 24.53
C TYR A 69 -14.10 19.03 23.49
N ARG A 70 -14.59 18.93 22.25
CA ARG A 70 -13.83 18.29 21.17
C ARG A 70 -12.65 19.15 20.73
N LEU A 71 -12.83 20.46 20.58
CA LEU A 71 -11.74 21.39 20.28
C LEU A 71 -10.69 21.35 21.38
N ALA A 72 -11.11 21.37 22.65
CA ALA A 72 -10.21 21.28 23.80
C ALA A 72 -9.32 20.03 23.74
N SER A 73 -9.88 18.88 23.38
CA SER A 73 -9.12 17.65 23.26
C SER A 73 -8.04 17.72 22.16
N LEU A 74 -8.37 18.28 21.00
CA LEU A 74 -7.42 18.42 19.89
C LEU A 74 -6.34 19.46 20.16
N LEU A 75 -6.69 20.58 20.78
CA LEU A 75 -5.72 21.63 21.18
C LEU A 75 -4.76 21.12 22.26
N LEU A 76 -5.24 20.27 23.19
CA LEU A 76 -4.41 19.61 24.19
C LEU A 76 -3.43 18.63 23.55
N ILE A 77 -3.88 17.78 22.61
CA ILE A 77 -3.04 16.87 21.85
C ILE A 77 -1.94 17.64 21.09
N LYS A 78 -2.29 18.77 20.52
CA LYS A 78 -1.34 19.65 19.80
C LYS A 78 -0.41 20.45 20.74
N GLY A 79 -0.63 20.40 22.04
CA GLY A 79 0.14 21.17 23.03
C GLY A 79 -0.12 22.69 22.99
N GLN A 80 -1.25 23.12 22.43
CA GLN A 80 -1.62 24.53 22.30
C GLN A 80 -2.38 25.10 23.51
N ILE A 81 -2.94 24.23 24.36
CA ILE A 81 -3.53 24.61 25.65
C ILE A 81 -3.03 23.68 26.76
N SER A 82 -3.09 24.16 27.99
CA SER A 82 -2.84 23.34 29.18
C SER A 82 -4.06 22.49 29.53
N VAL A 83 -3.90 21.55 30.46
CA VAL A 83 -5.01 20.73 30.99
C VAL A 83 -6.06 21.62 31.65
N GLU A 84 -5.65 22.67 32.38
CA GLU A 84 -6.55 23.65 32.99
C GLU A 84 -7.34 24.41 31.91
N GLY A 85 -6.69 24.80 30.79
CA GLY A 85 -7.36 25.43 29.66
C GLY A 85 -8.39 24.49 29.00
N ALA A 86 -8.10 23.21 28.91
CA ALA A 86 -9.05 22.21 28.41
C ALA A 86 -10.24 22.02 29.36
N LEU A 87 -10.00 22.05 30.68
CA LEU A 87 -11.08 21.98 31.69
C LEU A 87 -12.00 23.21 31.63
N GLU A 88 -11.47 24.40 31.35
CA GLU A 88 -12.28 25.61 31.21
C GLU A 88 -13.22 25.53 30.00
N GLN A 89 -12.75 24.98 28.88
CA GLN A 89 -13.58 24.72 27.72
C GLN A 89 -14.68 23.67 28.01
N CYS A 90 -14.36 22.62 28.79
CA CYS A 90 -15.39 21.67 29.22
C CYS A 90 -16.44 22.30 30.16
N LYS A 91 -16.04 23.20 31.06
CA LYS A 91 -16.99 23.96 31.90
C LYS A 91 -17.91 24.81 31.04
N THR A 92 -17.39 25.46 30.01
CA THR A 92 -18.22 26.19 29.03
C THR A 92 -19.21 25.26 28.34
N ALA A 93 -18.77 24.11 27.87
CA ALA A 93 -19.62 23.10 27.25
C ALA A 93 -20.75 22.60 28.20
N ILE A 94 -20.41 22.33 29.47
CA ILE A 94 -21.35 21.90 30.50
C ILE A 94 -22.34 23.03 30.86
N SER A 95 -21.88 24.28 30.91
CA SER A 95 -22.76 25.43 31.17
C SER A 95 -23.79 25.62 30.07
N LEU A 96 -23.44 25.36 28.81
CA LEU A 96 -24.32 25.41 27.65
C LEU A 96 -25.32 24.23 27.64
N GLU A 97 -24.89 23.07 28.04
CA GLU A 97 -25.67 21.82 28.02
C GLU A 97 -25.34 20.95 29.26
N PRO A 98 -25.98 21.21 30.41
CA PRO A 98 -25.65 20.57 31.69
C PRO A 98 -25.80 19.04 31.71
N ASN A 99 -26.60 18.48 30.83
CA ASN A 99 -26.84 17.05 30.72
C ASN A 99 -26.00 16.36 29.62
N ASN A 100 -25.03 17.09 29.02
CA ASN A 100 -24.20 16.52 27.96
C ASN A 100 -23.23 15.48 28.50
N VAL A 101 -23.52 14.20 28.22
CA VAL A 101 -22.76 13.05 28.69
C VAL A 101 -21.29 13.12 28.27
N ASN A 102 -21.03 13.53 27.03
CA ASN A 102 -19.67 13.59 26.51
C ASN A 102 -18.87 14.75 27.15
N ALA A 103 -19.51 15.90 27.40
CA ALA A 103 -18.84 17.01 28.08
C ALA A 103 -18.36 16.60 29.48
N HIS A 104 -19.18 15.86 30.23
CA HIS A 104 -18.80 15.30 31.52
C HIS A 104 -17.69 14.21 31.40
N ILE A 105 -17.73 13.38 30.36
CA ILE A 105 -16.66 12.39 30.11
C ILE A 105 -15.32 13.10 29.85
N TYR A 106 -15.29 14.11 28.99
CA TYR A 106 -14.08 14.86 28.70
C TYR A 106 -13.58 15.65 29.92
N SER A 107 -14.49 16.28 30.69
CA SER A 107 -14.16 16.95 31.95
C SER A 107 -13.51 15.97 32.93
N GLY A 108 -14.11 14.82 33.17
CA GLY A 108 -13.58 13.77 34.01
C GLY A 108 -12.21 13.26 33.54
N TYR A 109 -12.03 13.09 32.24
CA TYR A 109 -10.75 12.70 31.66
C TYR A 109 -9.64 13.75 31.90
N PHE A 110 -9.93 15.03 31.67
CA PHE A 110 -8.95 16.10 31.91
C PHE A 110 -8.66 16.30 33.41
N GLN A 111 -9.64 16.08 34.29
CA GLN A 111 -9.40 16.03 35.73
C GLN A 111 -8.45 14.90 36.12
N CYS A 112 -8.52 13.73 35.47
CA CYS A 112 -7.56 12.65 35.67
C CYS A 112 -6.16 13.05 35.24
N LEU A 113 -6.00 13.73 34.08
CA LEU A 113 -4.71 14.22 33.60
C LEU A 113 -4.12 15.27 34.56
N ASN A 114 -4.96 16.03 35.22
CA ASN A 114 -4.57 17.02 36.22
C ASN A 114 -4.32 16.43 37.62
N GLY A 115 -4.49 15.11 37.79
CA GLY A 115 -4.32 14.43 39.08
C GLY A 115 -5.51 14.58 40.05
N ASN A 116 -6.59 15.24 39.65
CA ASN A 116 -7.77 15.50 40.47
C ASN A 116 -8.80 14.36 40.41
N PHE A 117 -8.43 13.19 40.92
CA PHE A 117 -9.24 11.98 40.80
C PHE A 117 -10.62 12.05 41.49
N GLU A 118 -10.79 12.85 42.54
CA GLU A 118 -12.08 13.02 43.21
C GLU A 118 -13.08 13.80 42.33
N GLU A 119 -12.63 14.86 41.69
CA GLU A 119 -13.46 15.61 40.75
C GLU A 119 -13.74 14.80 39.49
N ALA A 120 -12.78 14.03 39.00
CA ALA A 120 -12.98 13.11 37.89
C ALA A 120 -14.07 12.06 38.21
N GLU A 121 -14.07 11.49 39.42
CA GLU A 121 -15.10 10.56 39.88
C GLU A 121 -16.49 11.20 39.86
N LYS A 122 -16.64 12.45 40.31
CA LYS A 122 -17.91 13.19 40.29
C LYS A 122 -18.40 13.40 38.85
N GLU A 123 -17.53 13.82 37.96
CA GLU A 123 -17.87 14.08 36.56
C GLU A 123 -18.33 12.80 35.85
N PHE A 124 -17.64 11.66 36.06
CA PHE A 124 -18.07 10.38 35.50
C PHE A 124 -19.39 9.86 36.11
N HIS A 125 -19.66 10.14 37.38
CA HIS A 125 -20.97 9.84 37.97
C HIS A 125 -22.09 10.65 37.32
N LEU A 126 -21.88 11.95 37.06
CA LEU A 126 -22.84 12.77 36.32
C LEU A 126 -23.04 12.24 34.90
N ALA A 127 -21.96 11.87 34.20
CA ALA A 127 -22.05 11.24 32.88
C ALA A 127 -22.86 9.93 32.92
N ILE A 128 -22.70 9.08 33.95
CA ILE A 128 -23.45 7.83 34.12
C ILE A 128 -24.94 8.13 34.34
N THR A 129 -25.22 9.10 35.19
CA THR A 129 -26.61 9.50 35.51
C THR A 129 -27.32 10.04 34.28
N ASN A 130 -26.65 10.91 33.52
CA ASN A 130 -27.22 11.54 32.32
C ASN A 130 -27.33 10.54 31.14
N ALA A 131 -26.44 9.56 31.04
CA ALA A 131 -26.46 8.55 29.98
C ALA A 131 -27.52 7.45 30.17
N GLY A 132 -28.03 7.25 31.40
CA GLY A 132 -28.99 6.20 31.70
C GLY A 132 -28.55 4.82 31.25
N VAL A 133 -29.33 4.18 30.37
CA VAL A 133 -29.02 2.85 29.81
C VAL A 133 -27.76 2.81 28.93
N ASN A 134 -27.37 3.94 28.35
CA ASN A 134 -26.18 4.07 27.49
C ASN A 134 -24.92 4.47 28.26
N SER A 135 -24.83 4.11 29.53
CA SER A 135 -23.75 4.54 30.45
C SER A 135 -22.46 3.67 30.40
N ALA A 136 -22.30 2.80 29.40
CA ALA A 136 -21.14 1.90 29.32
C ALA A 136 -19.80 2.66 29.30
N ARG A 137 -19.65 3.66 28.43
CA ARG A 137 -18.41 4.45 28.33
C ARG A 137 -18.03 5.16 29.63
N PRO A 138 -18.90 5.99 30.24
CA PRO A 138 -18.55 6.66 31.49
C PRO A 138 -18.28 5.67 32.64
N ARG A 139 -18.94 4.50 32.71
CA ARG A 139 -18.64 3.45 33.71
C ARG A 139 -17.22 2.91 33.55
N LEU A 140 -16.75 2.69 32.33
CA LEU A 140 -15.40 2.22 32.05
C LEU A 140 -14.35 3.28 32.40
N PHE A 141 -14.58 4.56 32.05
CA PHE A 141 -13.70 5.64 32.48
C PHE A 141 -13.62 5.77 33.99
N LEU A 142 -14.76 5.68 34.68
CA LEU A 142 -14.80 5.67 36.14
C LEU A 142 -14.03 4.49 36.71
N SER A 143 -14.16 3.30 36.14
CA SER A 143 -13.38 2.13 36.57
C SER A 143 -11.88 2.34 36.42
N LYS A 144 -11.42 2.98 35.32
CA LYS A 144 -10.01 3.32 35.11
C LYS A 144 -9.47 4.30 36.16
N VAL A 145 -10.27 5.29 36.53
CA VAL A 145 -9.92 6.24 37.64
C VAL A 145 -9.79 5.53 38.96
N LEU A 146 -10.79 4.73 39.31
CA LEU A 146 -10.77 3.94 40.56
C LEU A 146 -9.58 2.98 40.56
N PHE A 147 -9.25 2.36 39.44
CA PHE A 147 -8.06 1.51 39.31
C PHE A 147 -6.76 2.27 39.52
N SER A 148 -6.62 3.46 38.90
CA SER A 148 -5.44 4.32 39.09
C SER A 148 -5.28 4.75 40.53
N ARG A 149 -6.38 5.02 41.23
CA ARG A 149 -6.43 5.34 42.66
C ARG A 149 -6.06 4.14 43.50
N LEU A 150 -6.54 2.93 43.14
CA LEU A 150 -6.19 1.66 43.80
C LEU A 150 -4.67 1.38 43.70
N LYS A 151 -3.98 1.87 42.71
CA LYS A 151 -2.54 1.67 42.50
C LYS A 151 -1.67 2.55 43.42
N SER A 152 -2.22 3.63 43.95
CA SER A 152 -1.46 4.68 44.66
C SER A 152 -1.52 4.62 46.19
N ASN A 153 -2.45 3.88 46.82
CA ASN A 153 -2.65 3.88 48.30
C ASN A 153 -3.13 2.54 48.88
N LYS A 154 -3.01 2.35 50.21
CA LYS A 154 -3.61 1.23 50.96
C LYS A 154 -5.13 1.24 50.80
N HIS A 155 -5.68 0.15 50.24
CA HIS A 155 -7.06 0.09 49.75
C HIS A 155 -8.03 -0.44 50.80
N SER A 156 -9.25 0.15 50.81
CA SER A 156 -10.39 -0.47 51.48
C SER A 156 -11.05 -1.47 50.54
N VAL A 157 -11.62 -2.55 51.09
CA VAL A 157 -12.45 -3.51 50.35
C VAL A 157 -13.56 -2.82 49.57
N LYS A 158 -14.07 -1.69 50.10
CA LYS A 158 -15.09 -0.87 49.44
C LYS A 158 -14.64 -0.24 48.14
N ASP A 159 -13.39 0.20 48.05
CA ASP A 159 -12.83 0.83 46.81
C ASP A 159 -12.62 -0.24 45.74
N VAL A 160 -12.15 -1.43 46.11
CA VAL A 160 -12.05 -2.59 45.22
C VAL A 160 -13.43 -2.99 44.70
N MET A 161 -14.43 -3.05 45.56
CA MET A 161 -15.81 -3.39 45.17
C MET A 161 -16.44 -2.34 44.25
N LYS A 162 -16.17 -1.04 44.47
CA LYS A 162 -16.61 0.02 43.57
C LYS A 162 -15.99 -0.12 42.19
N PHE A 163 -14.66 -0.34 42.12
CA PHE A 163 -13.96 -0.59 40.87
C PHE A 163 -14.59 -1.75 40.10
N LEU A 164 -14.77 -2.89 40.79
CA LEU A 164 -15.37 -4.07 40.21
C LEU A 164 -16.78 -3.81 39.66
N TYR A 165 -17.62 -3.14 40.44
CA TYR A 165 -18.98 -2.81 40.02
C TYR A 165 -19.00 -1.99 38.73
N TYR A 166 -18.22 -0.90 38.62
CA TYR A 166 -18.23 -0.06 37.45
C TYR A 166 -17.52 -0.71 36.24
N PHE A 167 -16.45 -1.46 36.48
CA PHE A 167 -15.76 -2.22 35.46
C PHE A 167 -16.68 -3.29 34.86
N LEU A 168 -17.28 -4.14 35.72
CA LEU A 168 -18.15 -5.22 35.26
C LEU A 168 -19.42 -4.67 34.61
N SER A 169 -20.08 -3.67 35.19
CA SER A 169 -21.30 -3.11 34.64
C SER A 169 -21.04 -2.38 33.32
N GLY A 170 -19.91 -1.68 33.17
CA GLY A 170 -19.49 -1.05 31.92
C GLY A 170 -19.14 -2.09 30.85
N SER A 171 -18.35 -3.09 31.20
CA SER A 171 -17.97 -4.17 30.29
C SER A 171 -19.15 -5.03 29.87
N MET A 172 -20.08 -5.37 30.78
CA MET A 172 -21.29 -6.12 30.44
C MET A 172 -22.22 -5.36 29.47
N MET A 173 -22.32 -4.04 29.58
CA MET A 173 -23.11 -3.23 28.65
C MET A 173 -22.53 -3.21 27.21
N ILE A 174 -21.21 -3.39 27.07
CA ILE A 174 -20.54 -3.51 25.77
C ILE A 174 -20.62 -4.94 25.23
N MET A 175 -20.63 -5.93 26.13
CA MET A 175 -20.55 -7.37 25.81
C MET A 175 -21.93 -8.06 25.74
N TRP A 176 -23.06 -7.33 25.66
CA TRP A 176 -24.42 -7.89 25.72
C TRP A 176 -24.69 -9.02 24.69
N ASP A 177 -23.86 -9.13 23.64
CA ASP A 177 -23.97 -10.17 22.62
C ASP A 177 -23.03 -11.38 22.83
N CYS A 178 -22.40 -11.56 24.00
CA CYS A 178 -21.44 -12.62 24.23
C CYS A 178 -21.95 -13.73 25.16
N PRO A 179 -21.98 -15.04 24.72
CA PRO A 179 -22.54 -16.18 25.50
C PRO A 179 -21.77 -16.57 26.76
N SER A 180 -20.70 -15.88 27.12
CA SER A 180 -19.70 -16.33 28.12
C SER A 180 -19.93 -15.89 29.57
N ILE A 181 -21.08 -15.33 29.95
CA ILE A 181 -21.36 -14.90 31.34
C ILE A 181 -21.24 -16.06 32.33
N LYS A 182 -21.61 -17.27 31.92
CA LYS A 182 -21.47 -18.48 32.79
C LYS A 182 -20.01 -18.92 32.99
N MET A 183 -19.15 -18.70 31.99
CA MET A 183 -17.72 -19.00 32.09
C MET A 183 -16.99 -17.95 32.93
N PHE A 184 -17.47 -16.71 32.91
CA PHE A 184 -17.00 -15.56 33.67
C PHE A 184 -17.06 -15.77 35.20
N CYS A 185 -18.18 -16.27 35.74
CA CYS A 185 -18.34 -16.52 37.15
C CYS A 185 -17.44 -17.65 37.69
N LYS A 186 -17.10 -18.63 36.84
CA LYS A 186 -16.23 -19.75 37.19
C LYS A 186 -14.75 -19.36 37.19
N PHE A 187 -14.37 -18.37 36.40
CA PHE A 187 -13.01 -17.86 36.26
C PHE A 187 -12.62 -16.85 37.36
N LEU A 188 -13.61 -16.09 37.87
CA LEU A 188 -13.42 -15.14 38.97
C LEU A 188 -12.86 -15.76 40.26
N ALA A 189 -12.95 -17.09 40.42
CA ALA A 189 -12.50 -17.78 41.60
C ALA A 189 -10.98 -18.09 41.62
N ASN A 190 -10.32 -18.19 40.46
CA ASN A 190 -8.95 -18.71 40.40
C ASN A 190 -7.87 -17.75 39.83
N ASP A 191 -8.20 -16.76 38.99
CA ASP A 191 -7.15 -15.88 38.43
C ASP A 191 -7.69 -14.50 38.00
N PHE A 192 -8.24 -13.80 38.98
CA PHE A 192 -8.94 -12.53 38.78
C PHE A 192 -8.08 -11.44 38.08
N SER A 193 -6.77 -11.39 38.33
CA SER A 193 -5.91 -10.35 37.83
C SER A 193 -5.65 -10.45 36.30
N VAL A 194 -5.37 -11.65 35.80
CA VAL A 194 -5.12 -11.94 34.39
C VAL A 194 -6.38 -11.70 33.55
N PHE A 195 -7.50 -12.23 34.02
CA PHE A 195 -8.80 -12.07 33.38
C PHE A 195 -9.24 -10.62 33.30
N SER A 196 -9.00 -9.82 34.33
CA SER A 196 -9.35 -8.39 34.37
C SER A 196 -8.60 -7.60 33.34
N TYR A 197 -7.30 -7.85 33.15
CA TYR A 197 -6.50 -7.18 32.14
C TYR A 197 -6.88 -7.58 30.74
N LYS A 198 -7.20 -8.85 30.48
CA LYS A 198 -7.72 -9.32 29.20
C LYS A 198 -9.03 -8.62 28.86
N ALA A 199 -10.02 -8.64 29.75
CA ALA A 199 -11.31 -8.00 29.52
C ALA A 199 -11.20 -6.48 29.36
N LEU A 200 -10.27 -5.84 30.08
CA LEU A 200 -9.99 -4.42 29.94
C LEU A 200 -9.36 -4.11 28.57
N GLY A 201 -8.40 -4.92 28.13
CA GLY A 201 -7.79 -4.81 26.81
C GLY A 201 -8.82 -4.96 25.70
N GLU A 202 -9.65 -6.02 25.72
CA GLU A 202 -10.73 -6.26 24.75
C GLU A 202 -11.76 -5.11 24.73
N THR A 203 -12.00 -4.49 25.89
CA THR A 203 -12.91 -3.35 26.00
C THR A 203 -12.31 -2.11 25.33
N PHE A 204 -11.04 -1.81 25.58
CA PHE A 204 -10.34 -0.71 24.94
C PHE A 204 -10.18 -0.92 23.43
N GLU A 205 -9.95 -2.15 22.98
CA GLU A 205 -9.91 -2.54 21.57
C GLU A 205 -11.24 -2.21 20.87
N LYS A 206 -12.38 -2.64 21.45
CA LYS A 206 -13.73 -2.28 20.93
C LYS A 206 -14.01 -0.78 20.92
N MET A 207 -13.40 -0.04 21.82
CA MET A 207 -13.49 1.43 21.86
C MET A 207 -12.48 2.12 20.94
N LYS A 208 -11.66 1.38 20.21
CA LYS A 208 -10.54 1.87 19.37
C LYS A 208 -9.53 2.71 20.16
N LEU A 209 -9.34 2.40 21.42
CA LEU A 209 -8.34 3.01 22.31
C LEU A 209 -7.10 2.11 22.35
N PHE A 210 -6.45 1.92 21.22
CA PHE A 210 -5.38 0.94 21.03
C PHE A 210 -4.20 1.08 22.00
N PRO A 211 -3.66 2.28 22.28
CA PRO A 211 -2.59 2.43 23.27
C PRO A 211 -2.99 1.93 24.68
N SER A 212 -4.24 2.18 25.08
CA SER A 212 -4.75 1.70 26.38
C SER A 212 -5.00 0.20 26.38
N ALA A 213 -5.38 -0.39 25.24
CA ALA A 213 -5.52 -1.82 25.08
C ALA A 213 -4.16 -2.53 25.19
N LEU A 214 -3.13 -2.00 24.50
CA LEU A 214 -1.75 -2.51 24.58
C LEU A 214 -1.20 -2.44 26.02
N GLU A 215 -1.42 -1.34 26.74
CA GLU A 215 -1.03 -1.22 28.15
C GLU A 215 -1.74 -2.25 29.02
N ALA A 216 -3.03 -2.50 28.79
CA ALA A 216 -3.79 -3.49 29.55
C ALA A 216 -3.26 -4.91 29.30
N TYR A 217 -3.03 -5.26 28.04
CA TYR A 217 -2.47 -6.57 27.69
C TYR A 217 -1.05 -6.78 28.21
N SER A 218 -0.20 -5.76 28.15
CA SER A 218 1.16 -5.79 28.73
C SER A 218 1.12 -6.06 30.25
N LYS A 219 0.22 -5.41 30.97
CA LYS A 219 0.03 -5.68 32.42
C LYS A 219 -0.54 -7.06 32.70
N GLY A 220 -1.35 -7.59 31.80
CA GLY A 220 -1.83 -8.96 31.85
C GLY A 220 -0.69 -9.96 31.73
N LEU A 221 0.25 -9.72 30.83
CA LEU A 221 1.44 -10.55 30.65
C LEU A 221 2.32 -10.64 31.90
N GLU A 222 2.49 -9.55 32.66
CA GLU A 222 3.26 -9.55 33.92
C GLU A 222 2.70 -10.52 34.96
N LYS A 223 1.45 -10.98 34.80
CA LYS A 223 0.71 -11.80 35.75
C LYS A 223 0.53 -13.24 35.32
N THR A 224 0.94 -13.63 34.12
CA THR A 224 0.76 -15.00 33.64
C THR A 224 2.02 -15.52 32.94
N SER A 225 2.30 -16.81 33.11
CA SER A 225 3.29 -17.54 32.33
C SER A 225 2.73 -18.05 30.98
N GLN A 226 1.40 -18.02 30.81
CA GLN A 226 0.70 -18.45 29.62
C GLN A 226 0.27 -17.23 28.79
N GLY A 227 1.25 -16.45 28.34
CA GLY A 227 1.04 -15.16 27.69
C GLY A 227 0.70 -15.21 26.21
N ASN A 228 0.60 -16.40 25.58
CA ASN A 228 0.39 -16.56 24.15
C ASN A 228 -0.73 -15.67 23.59
N LEU A 229 -1.93 -15.74 24.17
CA LEU A 229 -3.08 -14.97 23.73
C LEU A 229 -2.88 -13.44 23.86
N PHE A 230 -2.15 -12.98 24.87
CA PHE A 230 -1.85 -11.57 25.03
C PHE A 230 -0.90 -11.08 23.93
N TYR A 231 0.14 -11.88 23.63
CA TYR A 231 1.05 -11.56 22.54
C TYR A 231 0.34 -11.53 21.19
N GLN A 232 -0.58 -12.47 20.90
CA GLN A 232 -1.40 -12.44 19.68
C GLN A 232 -2.21 -11.14 19.60
N LYS A 233 -2.94 -10.79 20.66
CA LYS A 233 -3.74 -9.57 20.72
C LYS A 233 -2.91 -8.30 20.58
N MET A 234 -1.74 -8.26 21.20
CA MET A 234 -0.81 -7.14 21.03
C MET A 234 -0.27 -7.08 19.60
N GLY A 235 0.02 -8.20 18.97
CA GLY A 235 0.42 -8.30 17.58
C GLY A 235 -0.64 -7.77 16.62
N ASP A 236 -1.91 -8.20 16.79
CA ASP A 236 -3.05 -7.70 16.00
C ASP A 236 -3.19 -6.18 16.12
N LEU A 237 -3.15 -5.66 17.36
CA LEU A 237 -3.28 -4.22 17.60
C LEU A 237 -2.11 -3.40 17.03
N SER A 238 -0.89 -3.92 17.10
CA SER A 238 0.28 -3.27 16.53
C SER A 238 0.15 -3.17 15.01
N LEU A 239 -0.39 -4.21 14.34
CA LEU A 239 -0.72 -4.14 12.90
C LEU A 239 -1.76 -3.05 12.59
N GLU A 240 -2.83 -2.97 13.38
CA GLU A 240 -3.84 -1.91 13.21
C GLU A 240 -3.26 -0.50 13.43
N CYS A 241 -2.22 -0.38 14.26
CA CYS A 241 -1.47 0.86 14.48
C CYS A 241 -0.39 1.10 13.42
N ASN A 242 -0.20 0.20 12.45
CA ASN A 242 0.87 0.21 11.44
C ASN A 242 2.28 0.13 12.05
N ASP A 243 2.42 -0.46 13.24
CA ASP A 243 3.69 -0.77 13.89
C ASP A 243 4.06 -2.23 13.62
N ILE A 244 4.67 -2.45 12.46
CA ILE A 244 4.96 -3.78 11.91
C ILE A 244 6.01 -4.50 12.75
N ASP A 245 7.07 -3.77 13.18
CA ASP A 245 8.15 -4.34 13.99
C ASP A 245 7.64 -4.85 15.34
N ALA A 246 6.84 -4.05 16.05
CA ALA A 246 6.23 -4.46 17.31
C ALA A 246 5.28 -5.64 17.13
N SER A 247 4.54 -5.68 16.02
CA SER A 247 3.65 -6.80 15.69
C SER A 247 4.44 -8.09 15.48
N LEU A 248 5.49 -8.03 14.67
CA LEU A 248 6.36 -9.18 14.38
C LEU A 248 7.00 -9.73 15.67
N GLU A 249 7.48 -8.85 16.55
CA GLU A 249 8.04 -9.25 17.85
C GLU A 249 7.01 -9.96 18.73
N CYS A 250 5.79 -9.43 18.79
CA CYS A 250 4.70 -10.03 19.54
C CYS A 250 4.34 -11.42 19.01
N TYR A 251 4.19 -11.58 17.69
CA TYR A 251 3.88 -12.90 17.13
C TYR A 251 5.03 -13.90 17.28
N LYS A 252 6.30 -13.47 17.21
CA LYS A 252 7.46 -14.35 17.52
C LYS A 252 7.39 -14.86 18.94
N LYS A 253 7.09 -14.00 19.92
CA LYS A 253 6.90 -14.42 21.32
C LYS A 253 5.69 -15.35 21.49
N ALA A 254 4.61 -15.10 20.76
CA ALA A 254 3.46 -16.00 20.75
C ALA A 254 3.82 -17.39 20.20
N TYR A 255 4.61 -17.44 19.14
CA TYR A 255 5.11 -18.67 18.53
C TYR A 255 6.06 -19.43 19.45
N GLU A 256 6.98 -18.75 20.14
CA GLU A 256 7.87 -19.37 21.13
C GLU A 256 7.10 -20.06 22.27
N LEU A 257 5.98 -19.48 22.69
CA LEU A 257 5.12 -20.04 23.73
C LEU A 257 4.22 -21.18 23.24
N ASN A 258 3.80 -21.14 22.00
CA ASN A 258 2.98 -22.17 21.36
C ASN A 258 3.32 -22.31 19.88
N PRO A 259 4.32 -23.12 19.52
CA PRO A 259 4.72 -23.33 18.12
C PRO A 259 3.64 -23.97 17.24
N ASN A 260 2.65 -24.64 17.86
CA ASN A 260 1.57 -25.32 17.15
C ASN A 260 0.31 -24.43 17.00
N ASP A 261 0.48 -23.12 17.01
CA ASP A 261 -0.62 -22.18 16.79
C ASP A 261 -0.67 -21.78 15.32
N ARG A 262 -1.60 -22.38 14.58
CA ARG A 262 -1.76 -22.14 13.13
C ARG A 262 -2.00 -20.66 12.82
N GLU A 263 -2.77 -19.96 13.63
CA GLU A 263 -3.11 -18.55 13.38
C GLU A 263 -1.88 -17.65 13.51
N VAL A 264 -1.04 -17.90 14.52
CA VAL A 264 0.24 -17.23 14.72
C VAL A 264 1.20 -17.48 13.55
N LEU A 265 1.30 -18.72 13.09
CA LEU A 265 2.14 -19.08 11.94
C LEU A 265 1.71 -18.36 10.65
N ILE A 266 0.41 -18.30 10.38
CA ILE A 266 -0.13 -17.55 9.23
C ILE A 266 0.26 -16.07 9.32
N LYS A 267 0.09 -15.46 10.49
CA LYS A 267 0.45 -14.05 10.70
C LYS A 267 1.94 -13.81 10.51
N LEU A 268 2.79 -14.66 11.07
CA LEU A 268 4.25 -14.58 10.91
C LEU A 268 4.66 -14.72 9.45
N ALA A 269 4.11 -15.71 8.74
CA ALA A 269 4.39 -15.91 7.32
C ALA A 269 3.96 -14.69 6.50
N THR A 270 2.72 -14.20 6.71
CA THR A 270 2.19 -13.04 5.97
C THR A 270 2.97 -11.76 6.24
N ILE A 271 3.33 -11.48 7.50
CA ILE A 271 4.10 -10.28 7.86
C ILE A 271 5.49 -10.34 7.22
N ASN A 272 6.19 -11.47 7.32
CA ASN A 272 7.51 -11.61 6.70
C ASN A 272 7.44 -11.48 5.19
N GLN A 273 6.48 -12.14 4.53
CA GLN A 273 6.32 -12.08 3.08
C GLN A 273 6.03 -10.66 2.58
N THR A 274 5.23 -9.88 3.31
CA THR A 274 4.77 -8.56 2.88
C THR A 274 5.77 -7.44 3.19
N TYR A 275 6.38 -7.47 4.37
CA TYR A 275 7.16 -6.35 4.89
C TYR A 275 8.66 -6.63 4.98
N TYR A 276 9.08 -7.90 4.94
CA TYR A 276 10.49 -8.33 5.04
C TYR A 276 10.82 -9.35 3.95
N PRO A 277 10.71 -8.94 2.66
CA PRO A 277 10.90 -9.87 1.53
C PRO A 277 12.30 -10.50 1.47
N GLU A 278 13.29 -9.94 2.19
CA GLU A 278 14.62 -10.53 2.35
C GLU A 278 14.63 -11.78 3.23
N ASN A 279 13.63 -11.99 4.07
CA ASN A 279 13.53 -13.12 5.00
C ASN A 279 12.87 -14.36 4.37
N VAL A 280 13.18 -14.65 3.10
CA VAL A 280 12.52 -15.72 2.33
C VAL A 280 12.61 -17.08 3.03
N ASP A 281 13.79 -17.45 3.55
CA ASP A 281 14.02 -18.76 4.19
C ASP A 281 13.16 -18.93 5.44
N ILE A 282 13.09 -17.89 6.28
CA ILE A 282 12.26 -17.91 7.49
C ILE A 282 10.76 -18.03 7.13
N THR A 283 10.34 -17.36 6.06
CA THR A 283 8.96 -17.43 5.59
C THR A 283 8.62 -18.81 5.05
N ILE A 284 9.53 -19.45 4.33
CA ILE A 284 9.41 -20.85 3.88
C ILE A 284 9.27 -21.80 5.08
N ASP A 285 10.05 -21.62 6.14
CA ASP A 285 9.96 -22.45 7.34
C ASP A 285 8.59 -22.33 8.04
N TYR A 286 8.02 -21.13 8.10
CA TYR A 286 6.67 -20.95 8.64
C TYR A 286 5.61 -21.64 7.77
N TYR A 287 5.68 -21.50 6.45
CA TYR A 287 4.74 -22.21 5.54
C TYR A 287 4.92 -23.73 5.59
N ASN A 288 6.15 -24.24 5.70
CA ASN A 288 6.40 -25.67 5.89
C ASN A 288 5.79 -26.19 7.20
N SER A 289 5.89 -25.40 8.27
CA SER A 289 5.23 -25.75 9.52
C SER A 289 3.70 -25.74 9.40
N LEU A 290 3.13 -24.90 8.56
CA LEU A 290 1.69 -24.87 8.26
C LEU A 290 1.21 -26.13 7.51
N LEU A 291 2.05 -26.79 6.73
CA LEU A 291 1.70 -28.04 6.03
C LEU A 291 1.33 -29.17 7.01
N GLU A 292 1.91 -29.17 8.21
CA GLU A 292 1.64 -30.19 9.24
C GLU A 292 0.17 -30.19 9.72
N PHE A 293 -0.54 -29.08 9.57
CA PHE A 293 -1.95 -28.96 9.93
C PHE A 293 -2.90 -29.61 8.92
N GLY A 294 -2.46 -29.90 7.69
CA GLY A 294 -3.27 -30.56 6.67
C GLY A 294 -4.46 -29.75 6.14
N VAL A 295 -4.48 -28.44 6.35
CA VAL A 295 -5.58 -27.54 5.98
C VAL A 295 -5.07 -26.48 5.03
N ASP A 296 -5.88 -26.10 4.01
CA ASP A 296 -5.52 -25.10 2.99
C ASP A 296 -4.20 -25.44 2.27
N LEU A 297 -3.90 -26.71 2.07
CA LEU A 297 -2.63 -27.18 1.51
C LEU A 297 -2.36 -26.58 0.12
N ASP A 298 -3.40 -26.46 -0.70
CA ASP A 298 -3.31 -25.86 -2.04
C ASP A 298 -2.80 -24.41 -1.99
N LYS A 299 -3.32 -23.60 -1.07
CA LYS A 299 -2.88 -22.22 -0.87
C LYS A 299 -1.46 -22.15 -0.32
N ILE A 300 -1.13 -23.02 0.65
CA ILE A 300 0.21 -23.05 1.25
C ILE A 300 1.26 -23.42 0.20
N TYR A 301 1.00 -24.44 -0.61
CA TYR A 301 1.90 -24.81 -1.70
C TYR A 301 2.02 -23.70 -2.75
N TYR A 302 0.93 -22.97 -3.02
CA TYR A 302 0.95 -21.83 -3.92
C TYR A 302 1.87 -20.72 -3.42
N GLU A 303 1.78 -20.35 -2.15
CA GLU A 303 2.67 -19.35 -1.54
C GLU A 303 4.13 -19.82 -1.50
N LEU A 304 4.37 -21.09 -1.16
CA LEU A 304 5.70 -21.69 -1.21
C LEU A 304 6.28 -21.63 -2.63
N GLY A 305 5.49 -21.86 -3.66
CA GLY A 305 5.90 -21.74 -5.05
C GLY A 305 6.44 -20.35 -5.38
N HIS A 306 5.74 -19.30 -4.96
CA HIS A 306 6.19 -17.91 -5.15
C HIS A 306 7.48 -17.62 -4.37
N LEU A 307 7.59 -18.08 -3.14
CA LEU A 307 8.81 -17.91 -2.34
C LEU A 307 10.03 -18.59 -2.96
N TYR A 308 9.86 -19.81 -3.50
CA TYR A 308 10.93 -20.49 -4.22
C TYR A 308 11.32 -19.79 -5.52
N LEU A 309 10.35 -19.18 -6.24
CA LEU A 309 10.68 -18.33 -7.41
C LEU A 309 11.50 -17.10 -7.01
N ASN A 310 11.13 -16.42 -5.92
CA ASN A 310 11.89 -15.29 -5.40
C ASN A 310 13.33 -15.68 -5.04
N LYS A 311 13.52 -16.91 -4.55
CA LYS A 311 14.83 -17.48 -4.26
C LYS A 311 15.56 -17.99 -5.52
N SER A 312 14.95 -17.90 -6.70
CA SER A 312 15.45 -18.49 -7.96
C SER A 312 15.58 -20.01 -7.93
N ASP A 313 14.91 -20.69 -7.01
CA ASP A 313 14.85 -22.15 -6.91
C ASP A 313 13.70 -22.68 -7.79
N LYS A 314 14.02 -22.83 -9.07
CA LYS A 314 13.06 -23.23 -10.10
C LYS A 314 12.47 -24.62 -9.85
N ILE A 315 13.25 -25.56 -9.30
CA ILE A 315 12.83 -26.94 -9.10
C ILE A 315 11.77 -27.06 -8.01
N HIS A 316 12.04 -26.45 -6.84
CA HIS A 316 11.08 -26.46 -5.75
C HIS A 316 9.85 -25.60 -6.07
N ALA A 317 10.01 -24.50 -6.83
CA ALA A 317 8.89 -23.70 -7.30
C ALA A 317 7.91 -24.51 -8.17
N VAL A 318 8.42 -25.21 -9.19
CA VAL A 318 7.60 -26.08 -10.05
C VAL A 318 6.91 -27.17 -9.21
N THR A 319 7.65 -27.80 -8.29
CA THR A 319 7.09 -28.85 -7.43
C THR A 319 5.95 -28.33 -6.57
N ALA A 320 6.14 -27.17 -5.95
CA ALA A 320 5.13 -26.57 -5.06
C ALA A 320 3.88 -26.14 -5.86
N PHE A 321 4.03 -25.44 -6.97
CA PHE A 321 2.88 -25.06 -7.79
C PHE A 321 2.16 -26.27 -8.39
N LYS A 322 2.88 -27.35 -8.73
CA LYS A 322 2.28 -28.57 -9.21
C LYS A 322 1.41 -29.23 -8.13
N LEU A 323 1.89 -29.28 -6.88
CA LEU A 323 1.09 -29.77 -5.75
C LEU A 323 -0.14 -28.89 -5.49
N ALA A 324 -0.01 -27.57 -5.59
CA ALA A 324 -1.16 -26.67 -5.49
C ALA A 324 -2.20 -26.95 -6.58
N GLN A 325 -1.76 -27.14 -7.82
CA GLN A 325 -2.59 -27.44 -8.98
C GLN A 325 -3.25 -28.81 -8.87
N GLU A 326 -2.54 -29.85 -8.42
CA GLU A 326 -3.10 -31.19 -8.21
C GLU A 326 -4.19 -31.19 -7.13
N LEU A 327 -4.07 -30.35 -6.10
CA LEU A 327 -5.07 -30.20 -5.05
C LEU A 327 -6.30 -29.42 -5.52
N ASN A 328 -6.13 -28.48 -6.43
CA ASN A 328 -7.23 -27.66 -6.97
C ASN A 328 -7.02 -27.37 -8.47
N PRO A 329 -7.29 -28.36 -9.35
CA PRO A 329 -7.02 -28.26 -10.79
C PRO A 329 -7.84 -27.20 -11.51
N GLU A 330 -9.00 -26.83 -10.96
CA GLU A 330 -9.91 -25.83 -11.56
C GLU A 330 -9.53 -24.39 -11.20
N ASN A 331 -8.47 -24.18 -10.41
CA ASN A 331 -7.99 -22.85 -10.09
C ASN A 331 -7.10 -22.31 -11.24
N PRO A 332 -7.55 -21.29 -11.98
CA PRO A 332 -6.81 -20.74 -13.11
C PRO A 332 -5.50 -20.08 -12.69
N TYR A 333 -5.44 -19.50 -11.49
CA TYR A 333 -4.24 -18.85 -10.98
C TYR A 333 -3.13 -19.86 -10.68
N TYR A 334 -3.46 -21.06 -10.21
CA TYR A 334 -2.47 -22.12 -9.97
C TYR A 334 -1.88 -22.63 -11.28
N ASN A 335 -2.74 -22.81 -12.31
CA ASN A 335 -2.27 -23.21 -13.64
C ASN A 335 -1.35 -22.14 -14.25
N ASN A 336 -1.70 -20.86 -14.13
CA ASN A 336 -0.88 -19.76 -14.61
C ASN A 336 0.49 -19.68 -13.88
N SER A 337 0.50 -19.80 -12.56
CA SER A 337 1.75 -19.73 -11.79
C SER A 337 2.65 -20.94 -12.05
N LEU A 338 2.06 -22.12 -12.25
CA LEU A 338 2.80 -23.31 -12.66
C LEU A 338 3.40 -23.15 -14.07
N ALA A 339 2.64 -22.61 -15.02
CA ALA A 339 3.13 -22.29 -16.35
C ALA A 339 4.31 -21.30 -16.29
N TYR A 340 4.19 -20.25 -15.48
CA TYR A 340 5.28 -19.29 -15.28
C TYR A 340 6.54 -19.93 -14.66
N ALA A 341 6.36 -20.83 -13.68
CA ALA A 341 7.48 -21.59 -13.11
C ALA A 341 8.16 -22.49 -14.14
N TYR A 342 7.39 -23.11 -15.04
CA TYR A 342 7.94 -23.88 -16.15
C TYR A 342 8.73 -23.02 -17.14
N ILE A 343 8.30 -21.78 -17.43
CA ILE A 343 9.11 -20.83 -18.23
C ILE A 343 10.46 -20.57 -17.55
N LYS A 344 10.46 -20.28 -16.23
CA LYS A 344 11.70 -20.06 -15.49
C LYS A 344 12.61 -21.30 -15.49
N ALA A 345 12.02 -22.46 -15.59
CA ALA A 345 12.73 -23.74 -15.72
C ALA A 345 13.09 -24.09 -17.19
N GLU A 346 12.73 -23.25 -18.16
CA GLU A 346 12.95 -23.45 -19.60
C GLU A 346 12.18 -24.68 -20.19
N LEU A 347 11.11 -25.09 -19.50
CA LEU A 347 10.22 -26.19 -19.88
C LEU A 347 8.99 -25.63 -20.62
N TYR A 348 9.21 -25.13 -21.83
CA TYR A 348 8.22 -24.32 -22.55
C TYR A 348 6.98 -25.10 -23.02
N ASP A 349 7.12 -26.41 -23.33
CA ASP A 349 5.97 -27.21 -23.76
C ASP A 349 4.98 -27.43 -22.61
N ASP A 350 5.49 -27.70 -21.42
CA ASP A 350 4.67 -27.79 -20.20
C ASP A 350 4.02 -26.43 -19.89
N ALA A 351 4.78 -25.33 -20.02
CA ALA A 351 4.25 -23.98 -19.81
C ALA A 351 3.06 -23.67 -20.74
N ILE A 352 3.15 -24.03 -22.01
CA ILE A 352 2.09 -23.84 -23.01
C ILE A 352 0.82 -24.59 -22.57
N GLU A 353 0.94 -25.85 -22.15
CA GLU A 353 -0.20 -26.67 -21.73
C GLU A 353 -0.94 -26.01 -20.55
N TYR A 354 -0.21 -25.57 -19.53
CA TYR A 354 -0.83 -24.99 -18.34
C TYR A 354 -1.37 -23.56 -18.57
N TYR A 355 -0.77 -22.75 -19.45
CA TYR A 355 -1.37 -21.48 -19.86
C TYR A 355 -2.67 -21.69 -20.65
N GLN A 356 -2.71 -22.66 -21.58
CA GLN A 356 -3.93 -23.00 -22.29
C GLN A 356 -5.05 -23.46 -21.33
N LEU A 357 -4.68 -24.22 -20.29
CA LEU A 357 -5.62 -24.64 -19.26
C LEU A 357 -6.12 -23.45 -18.45
N ALA A 358 -5.23 -22.52 -18.06
CA ALA A 358 -5.60 -21.30 -17.36
C ALA A 358 -6.57 -20.42 -18.17
N ILE A 359 -6.30 -20.24 -19.46
CA ILE A 359 -7.18 -19.50 -20.39
C ILE A 359 -8.55 -20.18 -20.50
N LYS A 360 -8.59 -21.51 -20.59
CA LYS A 360 -9.84 -22.28 -20.68
C LYS A 360 -10.73 -22.10 -19.45
N LEU A 361 -10.14 -21.93 -18.27
CA LEU A 361 -10.85 -21.72 -17.01
C LEU A 361 -11.39 -20.29 -16.87
N ASN A 362 -10.81 -19.32 -17.56
CA ASN A 362 -11.26 -17.93 -17.75
C ASN A 362 -12.01 -17.33 -16.54
N PRO A 363 -11.31 -16.90 -15.47
CA PRO A 363 -11.97 -16.32 -14.30
C PRO A 363 -12.54 -14.90 -14.57
N ASP A 364 -11.85 -14.11 -15.38
CA ASP A 364 -12.26 -12.80 -15.87
C ASP A 364 -11.51 -12.44 -17.18
N ALA A 365 -12.05 -11.50 -17.94
CA ALA A 365 -11.54 -11.17 -19.27
C ALA A 365 -10.18 -10.46 -19.22
N GLU A 366 -10.00 -9.50 -18.32
CA GLU A 366 -8.78 -8.71 -18.18
C GLU A 366 -7.59 -9.61 -17.79
N TRP A 367 -7.76 -10.42 -16.75
CA TRP A 367 -6.72 -11.36 -16.32
C TRP A 367 -6.40 -12.38 -17.42
N THR A 368 -7.41 -12.91 -18.12
CA THR A 368 -7.20 -13.89 -19.19
C THR A 368 -6.45 -13.27 -20.38
N SER A 369 -6.68 -12.00 -20.67
CA SER A 369 -5.90 -11.25 -21.67
C SER A 369 -4.40 -11.22 -21.32
N ILE A 370 -4.05 -10.99 -20.06
CA ILE A 370 -2.65 -11.03 -19.59
C ILE A 370 -2.04 -12.43 -19.80
N VAL A 371 -2.79 -13.49 -19.53
CA VAL A 371 -2.32 -14.88 -19.77
C VAL A 371 -2.15 -15.16 -21.26
N CYS A 372 -3.06 -14.66 -22.11
CA CYS A 372 -2.91 -14.73 -23.56
C CYS A 372 -1.65 -14.01 -24.04
N HIS A 373 -1.32 -12.85 -23.46
CA HIS A 373 -0.08 -12.14 -23.76
C HIS A 373 1.14 -13.03 -23.48
N ALA A 374 1.23 -13.61 -22.29
CA ALA A 374 2.34 -14.49 -21.91
C ALA A 374 2.47 -15.71 -22.84
N LEU A 375 1.36 -16.36 -23.16
CA LEU A 375 1.34 -17.53 -24.07
C LEU A 375 1.72 -17.14 -25.50
N GLY A 376 1.22 -16.01 -26.00
CA GLY A 376 1.53 -15.48 -27.32
C GLY A 376 3.02 -15.18 -27.47
N ALA A 377 3.65 -14.60 -26.44
CA ALA A 377 5.09 -14.33 -26.41
C ALA A 377 5.91 -15.64 -26.51
N ILE A 378 5.51 -16.71 -25.83
CA ILE A 378 6.18 -18.02 -25.96
C ILE A 378 6.09 -18.54 -27.40
N TYR A 379 4.92 -18.45 -28.02
CA TYR A 379 4.75 -18.87 -29.40
C TYR A 379 5.61 -18.04 -30.35
N ALA A 380 5.69 -16.73 -30.15
CA ALA A 380 6.43 -15.83 -31.03
C ALA A 380 7.95 -16.02 -30.86
N GLU A 381 8.47 -15.92 -29.63
CA GLU A 381 9.89 -15.77 -29.36
C GLU A 381 10.61 -17.12 -29.22
N ILE A 382 9.95 -18.11 -28.64
CA ILE A 382 10.59 -19.40 -28.32
C ILE A 382 10.28 -20.46 -29.38
N LYS A 383 9.00 -20.58 -29.75
CA LYS A 383 8.57 -21.60 -30.71
C LYS A 383 8.64 -21.14 -32.15
N ASN A 384 8.85 -19.84 -32.40
CA ASN A 384 8.78 -19.21 -33.75
C ASN A 384 7.50 -19.59 -34.51
N ASN A 385 6.40 -19.80 -33.77
CA ASN A 385 5.10 -20.12 -34.31
C ASN A 385 4.23 -18.86 -34.39
N PHE A 386 4.45 -18.09 -35.41
CA PHE A 386 3.83 -16.78 -35.58
C PHE A 386 2.31 -16.86 -35.77
N GLU A 387 1.79 -17.95 -36.38
CA GLU A 387 0.36 -18.13 -36.54
C GLU A 387 -0.35 -18.37 -35.19
N ALA A 388 0.21 -19.21 -34.34
CA ALA A 388 -0.32 -19.45 -33.00
C ALA A 388 -0.17 -18.19 -32.10
N ALA A 389 0.92 -17.45 -32.23
CA ALA A 389 1.13 -16.18 -31.52
C ALA A 389 0.08 -15.15 -31.91
N GLU A 390 -0.13 -14.91 -33.20
CA GLU A 390 -1.14 -13.99 -33.72
C GLU A 390 -2.54 -14.35 -33.24
N ALA A 391 -2.92 -15.63 -33.35
CA ALA A 391 -4.22 -16.11 -32.89
C ALA A 391 -4.41 -15.85 -31.38
N THR A 392 -3.37 -16.10 -30.57
CA THR A 392 -3.41 -15.95 -29.13
C THR A 392 -3.48 -14.48 -28.72
N PHE A 393 -2.66 -13.61 -29.32
CA PHE A 393 -2.72 -12.18 -29.08
C PHE A 393 -4.08 -11.58 -29.45
N ASN A 394 -4.61 -11.93 -30.63
CA ASN A 394 -5.94 -11.47 -31.05
C ASN A 394 -7.04 -11.94 -30.08
N ALA A 395 -6.96 -13.17 -29.57
CA ALA A 395 -7.90 -13.65 -28.55
C ALA A 395 -7.83 -12.80 -27.27
N GLY A 396 -6.63 -12.44 -26.82
CA GLY A 396 -6.44 -11.57 -25.66
C GLY A 396 -6.96 -10.15 -25.89
N ILE A 397 -6.75 -9.57 -27.09
CA ILE A 397 -7.29 -8.23 -27.45
C ILE A 397 -8.82 -8.23 -27.51
N VAL A 398 -9.44 -9.32 -27.92
CA VAL A 398 -10.92 -9.45 -27.89
C VAL A 398 -11.44 -9.47 -26.46
N LEU A 399 -10.72 -10.08 -25.54
CA LEU A 399 -11.07 -10.12 -24.11
C LEU A 399 -10.88 -8.76 -23.42
N ASP A 400 -9.75 -8.13 -23.68
CA ASP A 400 -9.45 -6.80 -23.16
C ASP A 400 -8.85 -5.91 -24.27
N PRO A 401 -9.70 -5.12 -24.94
CA PRO A 401 -9.25 -4.19 -25.98
C PRO A 401 -8.36 -3.05 -25.45
N ASN A 402 -8.30 -2.82 -24.14
CA ASN A 402 -7.50 -1.79 -23.52
C ASN A 402 -6.09 -2.27 -23.11
N ASN A 403 -5.79 -3.52 -23.29
CA ASN A 403 -4.46 -4.07 -22.99
C ASN A 403 -3.46 -3.65 -24.07
N VAL A 404 -2.77 -2.55 -23.86
CA VAL A 404 -1.78 -1.99 -24.79
C VAL A 404 -0.57 -2.91 -24.97
N ASP A 405 -0.13 -3.60 -23.92
CA ASP A 405 1.04 -4.48 -23.98
C ASP A 405 0.86 -5.61 -24.99
N ILE A 406 -0.33 -6.21 -25.06
CA ILE A 406 -0.62 -7.26 -26.04
C ILE A 406 -0.72 -6.71 -27.47
N GLN A 407 -1.22 -5.47 -27.63
CA GLN A 407 -1.24 -4.80 -28.91
C GLN A 407 0.18 -4.47 -29.40
N LEU A 408 1.06 -4.01 -28.51
CA LEU A 408 2.47 -3.78 -28.82
C LEU A 408 3.16 -5.09 -29.26
N SER A 409 2.94 -6.19 -28.52
CA SER A 409 3.53 -7.49 -28.87
C SER A 409 3.01 -8.05 -30.20
N LEU A 410 1.74 -7.80 -30.52
CA LEU A 410 1.17 -8.15 -31.83
C LEU A 410 1.78 -7.28 -32.95
N GLY A 411 1.98 -5.99 -32.69
CA GLY A 411 2.68 -5.10 -33.63
C GLY A 411 4.12 -5.54 -33.86
N ASP A 412 4.86 -5.91 -32.81
CA ASP A 412 6.21 -6.46 -32.91
C ASP A 412 6.26 -7.77 -33.70
N LEU A 413 5.24 -8.62 -33.53
CA LEU A 413 5.10 -9.86 -34.31
C LEU A 413 4.96 -9.55 -35.80
N TYR A 414 4.16 -8.55 -36.17
CA TYR A 414 4.02 -8.12 -37.56
C TYR A 414 5.30 -7.47 -38.10
N MET A 415 6.02 -6.70 -37.28
CA MET A 415 7.35 -6.18 -37.63
C MET A 415 8.32 -7.31 -37.95
N ALA A 416 8.38 -8.35 -37.12
CA ALA A 416 9.24 -9.52 -37.34
C ALA A 416 8.88 -10.29 -38.63
N GLN A 417 7.61 -10.24 -39.07
CA GLN A 417 7.14 -10.80 -40.32
C GLN A 417 7.31 -9.85 -41.54
N ASN A 418 7.85 -8.64 -41.31
CA ASN A 418 7.92 -7.57 -42.30
C ASN A 418 6.54 -7.14 -42.86
N ASP A 419 5.47 -7.35 -42.05
CA ASP A 419 4.13 -6.85 -42.38
C ASP A 419 3.92 -5.47 -41.75
N LEU A 420 4.57 -4.49 -42.33
CA LEU A 420 4.62 -3.14 -41.81
C LEU A 420 3.24 -2.47 -41.77
N ASP A 421 2.32 -2.82 -42.67
CA ASP A 421 0.97 -2.27 -42.68
C ASP A 421 0.16 -2.70 -41.46
N ARG A 422 0.19 -3.98 -41.14
CA ARG A 422 -0.49 -4.49 -39.93
C ARG A 422 0.19 -4.01 -38.65
N ALA A 423 1.54 -3.91 -38.65
CA ALA A 423 2.28 -3.38 -37.51
C ALA A 423 1.87 -1.93 -37.18
N ILE A 424 1.94 -1.02 -38.19
CA ILE A 424 1.57 0.39 -38.03
C ILE A 424 0.12 0.53 -37.56
N LYS A 425 -0.80 -0.22 -38.18
CA LYS A 425 -2.20 -0.20 -37.78
C LYS A 425 -2.38 -0.60 -36.30
N THR A 426 -1.75 -1.70 -35.88
CA THR A 426 -1.85 -2.20 -34.50
C THR A 426 -1.27 -1.21 -33.48
N TYR A 427 -0.12 -0.57 -33.81
CA TYR A 427 0.43 0.48 -32.96
C TYR A 427 -0.45 1.73 -32.91
N CYS A 428 -1.08 2.11 -34.03
CA CYS A 428 -2.05 3.22 -34.03
C CYS A 428 -3.30 2.90 -33.17
N ASP A 429 -3.77 1.65 -33.20
CA ASP A 429 -4.85 1.21 -32.32
C ASP A 429 -4.42 1.29 -30.84
N ALA A 430 -3.18 0.94 -30.50
CA ALA A 430 -2.60 1.08 -29.17
C ALA A 430 -2.46 2.56 -28.73
N ILE A 431 -2.06 3.47 -29.65
CA ILE A 431 -2.03 4.91 -29.38
C ILE A 431 -3.44 5.45 -29.06
N ALA A 432 -4.47 4.93 -29.72
CA ALA A 432 -5.84 5.36 -29.45
C ALA A 432 -6.30 4.99 -28.04
N VAL A 433 -5.78 3.90 -27.47
CA VAL A 433 -6.04 3.45 -26.09
C VAL A 433 -5.22 4.27 -25.08
N GLU A 434 -3.91 4.39 -25.29
CA GLU A 434 -2.98 5.13 -24.43
C GLU A 434 -2.21 6.21 -25.21
N PRO A 435 -2.79 7.40 -25.38
CA PRO A 435 -2.15 8.50 -26.15
C PRO A 435 -0.88 9.06 -25.50
N GLU A 436 -0.61 8.75 -24.23
CA GLU A 436 0.59 9.21 -23.51
C GLU A 436 1.70 8.14 -23.42
N ASN A 437 1.53 7.00 -24.07
CA ASN A 437 2.52 5.93 -24.05
C ASN A 437 3.64 6.21 -25.08
N TYR A 438 4.78 6.73 -24.61
CA TYR A 438 5.94 7.08 -25.43
C TYR A 438 6.52 5.91 -26.23
N LEU A 439 6.45 4.67 -25.68
CA LEU A 439 6.99 3.47 -26.32
C LEU A 439 6.22 3.12 -27.59
N THR A 440 4.89 3.28 -27.56
CA THR A 440 4.03 3.03 -28.72
C THR A 440 4.38 3.97 -29.89
N TYR A 441 4.63 5.26 -29.59
CA TYR A 441 5.08 6.20 -30.63
C TYR A 441 6.46 5.85 -31.19
N ALA A 442 7.39 5.40 -30.36
CA ALA A 442 8.71 4.97 -30.83
C ALA A 442 8.62 3.74 -31.73
N LYS A 443 7.81 2.75 -31.39
CA LYS A 443 7.56 1.56 -32.22
C LYS A 443 6.85 1.93 -33.55
N THR A 444 5.87 2.83 -33.46
CA THR A 444 5.22 3.38 -34.66
C THR A 444 6.23 4.08 -35.56
N GLY A 445 7.09 4.92 -34.99
CA GLY A 445 8.15 5.62 -35.72
C GLY A 445 9.11 4.68 -36.44
N LEU A 446 9.49 3.57 -35.76
CA LEU A 446 10.35 2.55 -36.37
C LEU A 446 9.64 1.83 -37.53
N ALA A 447 8.38 1.43 -37.38
CA ALA A 447 7.61 0.78 -38.45
C ALA A 447 7.39 1.70 -39.67
N LEU A 448 7.15 2.99 -39.42
CA LEU A 448 7.02 4.00 -40.47
C LEU A 448 8.35 4.21 -41.22
N TRP A 449 9.47 4.23 -40.48
CA TRP A 449 10.80 4.35 -41.09
C TRP A 449 11.13 3.14 -41.95
N GLU A 450 10.89 1.92 -41.47
CA GLU A 450 11.06 0.68 -42.25
C GLU A 450 10.21 0.67 -43.53
N LYS A 451 9.09 1.39 -43.54
CA LYS A 451 8.18 1.54 -44.68
C LYS A 451 8.53 2.74 -45.58
N ASP A 452 9.62 3.45 -45.27
CA ASP A 452 10.09 4.65 -46.00
C ASP A 452 9.12 5.85 -45.87
N TYR A 453 8.30 5.89 -44.80
CA TYR A 453 7.44 7.03 -44.45
C TYR A 453 8.19 7.97 -43.49
N LEU A 454 9.19 8.68 -44.04
CA LEU A 454 10.20 9.39 -43.25
C LEU A 454 9.62 10.56 -42.46
N GLU A 455 8.72 11.34 -43.03
CA GLU A 455 8.12 12.52 -42.39
C GLU A 455 7.25 12.08 -41.19
N GLU A 456 6.42 11.06 -41.38
CA GLU A 456 5.56 10.52 -40.32
C GLU A 456 6.38 9.84 -39.23
N SER A 457 7.48 9.16 -39.60
CA SER A 457 8.42 8.56 -38.63
C SER A 457 9.04 9.62 -37.74
N ILE A 458 9.50 10.75 -38.29
CA ILE A 458 10.05 11.88 -37.55
C ILE A 458 9.03 12.42 -36.55
N VAL A 459 7.77 12.61 -36.99
CA VAL A 459 6.69 13.09 -36.10
C VAL A 459 6.46 12.12 -34.94
N ALA A 460 6.44 10.81 -35.22
CA ALA A 460 6.23 9.79 -34.19
C ALA A 460 7.37 9.77 -33.18
N PHE A 461 8.64 9.80 -33.60
CA PHE A 461 9.77 9.86 -32.70
C PHE A 461 9.80 11.15 -31.85
N HIS A 462 9.50 12.31 -32.48
CA HIS A 462 9.38 13.57 -31.73
C HIS A 462 8.30 13.47 -30.65
N LYS A 463 7.15 12.85 -30.95
CA LYS A 463 6.10 12.67 -29.95
C LYS A 463 6.54 11.73 -28.80
N SER A 464 7.28 10.66 -29.14
CA SER A 464 7.90 9.79 -28.12
C SER A 464 8.84 10.57 -27.19
N ILE A 465 9.72 11.41 -27.76
CA ILE A 465 10.68 12.24 -27.01
C ILE A 465 9.96 13.34 -26.19
N GLU A 466 8.88 13.93 -26.72
CA GLU A 466 8.05 14.88 -25.96
C GLU A 466 7.45 14.26 -24.72
N LEU A 467 6.95 13.01 -24.83
CA LEU A 467 6.34 12.27 -23.72
C LEU A 467 7.37 11.73 -22.72
N ASN A 468 8.52 11.29 -23.21
CA ASN A 468 9.64 10.86 -22.38
C ASN A 468 10.97 11.38 -22.94
N PRO A 469 11.46 12.53 -22.46
CA PRO A 469 12.73 13.10 -22.90
C PRO A 469 13.96 12.23 -22.60
N ASP A 470 13.88 11.34 -21.62
CA ASP A 470 14.98 10.48 -21.19
C ASP A 470 14.95 9.10 -21.90
N PHE A 471 14.24 8.98 -23.01
CA PHE A 471 14.19 7.75 -23.79
C PHE A 471 15.25 7.76 -24.88
N GLU A 472 16.45 7.25 -24.59
CA GLU A 472 17.63 7.25 -25.46
C GLU A 472 17.40 6.54 -26.80
N ILE A 473 16.53 5.51 -26.83
CA ILE A 473 16.24 4.75 -28.06
C ILE A 473 15.53 5.63 -29.09
N ALA A 474 14.56 6.44 -28.65
CA ALA A 474 13.86 7.33 -29.56
C ALA A 474 14.79 8.43 -30.13
N GLN A 475 15.69 8.99 -29.30
CA GLN A 475 16.71 9.92 -29.73
C GLN A 475 17.63 9.28 -30.77
N ASN A 476 18.18 8.09 -30.49
CA ASN A 476 19.04 7.39 -31.44
C ASN A 476 18.32 7.07 -32.74
N ASN A 477 17.09 6.56 -32.68
CA ASN A 477 16.35 6.19 -33.92
C ASN A 477 15.99 7.41 -34.76
N LEU A 478 15.62 8.53 -34.13
CA LEU A 478 15.42 9.80 -34.87
C LEU A 478 16.72 10.25 -35.52
N GLY A 479 17.86 10.14 -34.85
CA GLY A 479 19.17 10.38 -35.45
C GLY A 479 19.45 9.49 -36.65
N VAL A 480 19.05 8.22 -36.64
CA VAL A 480 19.17 7.28 -37.77
C VAL A 480 18.27 7.71 -38.93
N VAL A 481 17.03 8.15 -38.69
CA VAL A 481 16.13 8.67 -39.73
C VAL A 481 16.75 9.88 -40.42
N TYR A 482 17.36 10.81 -39.68
CA TYR A 482 18.05 11.95 -40.27
C TYR A 482 19.31 11.56 -41.04
N LEU A 483 20.09 10.59 -40.51
CA LEU A 483 21.35 10.15 -41.15
C LEU A 483 21.09 9.37 -42.43
N ASP A 484 20.28 8.32 -42.34
CA ASP A 484 20.12 7.33 -43.42
C ASP A 484 18.89 7.58 -44.30
N GLY A 485 17.82 8.18 -43.77
CA GLY A 485 16.59 8.48 -44.47
C GLY A 485 16.64 9.84 -45.17
N ILE A 486 16.81 10.91 -44.42
CA ILE A 486 16.82 12.29 -44.96
C ILE A 486 18.18 12.61 -45.61
N GLY A 487 19.26 12.00 -45.15
CA GLY A 487 20.62 12.31 -45.62
C GLY A 487 21.17 13.61 -45.01
N ASP A 488 20.73 13.98 -43.82
CA ASP A 488 21.27 15.11 -43.05
C ASP A 488 22.09 14.63 -41.84
N PRO A 489 23.38 14.28 -42.06
CA PRO A 489 24.23 13.81 -40.99
C PRO A 489 24.55 14.89 -39.94
N LYS A 490 24.39 16.19 -40.29
CA LYS A 490 24.65 17.25 -39.30
C LYS A 490 23.55 17.33 -38.27
N GLU A 491 22.30 17.21 -38.69
CA GLU A 491 21.16 17.19 -37.77
C GLU A 491 21.19 15.91 -36.89
N SER A 492 21.54 14.77 -37.50
CA SER A 492 21.61 13.49 -36.77
C SER A 492 22.60 13.49 -35.59
N VAL A 493 23.70 14.26 -35.66
CA VAL A 493 24.72 14.37 -34.61
C VAL A 493 24.12 14.80 -33.28
N GLN A 494 23.16 15.74 -33.28
CA GLN A 494 22.57 16.24 -32.05
C GLN A 494 21.76 15.14 -31.35
N TYR A 495 20.99 14.36 -32.09
CA TYR A 495 20.16 13.29 -31.55
C TYR A 495 21.00 12.14 -30.97
N PHE A 496 22.08 11.75 -31.65
CA PHE A 496 22.99 10.73 -31.10
C PHE A 496 23.71 11.22 -29.84
N LYS A 497 24.08 12.49 -29.76
CA LYS A 497 24.66 13.08 -28.55
C LYS A 497 23.64 13.08 -27.40
N ASN A 498 22.41 13.46 -27.66
CA ASN A 498 21.34 13.40 -26.66
C ASN A 498 21.16 11.98 -26.13
N ALA A 499 21.18 10.97 -27.03
CA ALA A 499 21.08 9.56 -26.62
C ALA A 499 22.25 9.14 -25.72
N ILE A 500 23.47 9.58 -26.00
CA ILE A 500 24.66 9.34 -25.20
C ILE A 500 24.60 10.07 -23.85
N ASP A 501 24.12 11.31 -23.83
CA ASP A 501 23.99 12.10 -22.60
C ASP A 501 22.97 11.45 -21.63
N ILE A 502 21.89 10.85 -22.19
CA ILE A 502 20.89 10.10 -21.41
C ILE A 502 21.49 8.78 -20.93
N ASN A 503 22.08 8.00 -21.83
CA ASN A 503 22.68 6.70 -21.50
C ASN A 503 24.13 6.63 -21.99
N PRO A 504 25.13 6.96 -21.15
CA PRO A 504 26.55 6.92 -21.51
C PRO A 504 27.09 5.52 -21.87
N ASN A 505 26.31 4.46 -21.64
CA ASN A 505 26.68 3.09 -22.00
C ASN A 505 25.97 2.59 -23.29
N TYR A 506 25.25 3.45 -23.99
CA TYR A 506 24.50 3.06 -25.18
C TYR A 506 25.41 2.94 -26.41
N THR A 507 26.03 1.77 -26.58
CA THR A 507 27.05 1.46 -27.60
C THR A 507 26.61 1.81 -29.01
N LEU A 508 25.34 1.55 -29.36
CA LEU A 508 24.81 1.84 -30.71
C LEU A 508 24.77 3.35 -31.03
N ALA A 509 24.53 4.21 -30.04
CA ALA A 509 24.54 5.66 -30.26
C ALA A 509 25.94 6.20 -30.56
N TYR A 510 26.98 5.67 -29.89
CA TYR A 510 28.38 6.00 -30.22
C TYR A 510 28.76 5.55 -31.65
N PHE A 511 28.33 4.35 -32.03
CA PHE A 511 28.56 3.84 -33.39
C PHE A 511 27.89 4.72 -34.42
N ASN A 512 26.61 5.08 -34.23
CA ASN A 512 25.86 5.93 -35.18
C ASN A 512 26.43 7.36 -35.22
N LEU A 513 26.90 7.89 -34.10
CA LEU A 513 27.60 9.18 -34.08
C LEU A 513 28.91 9.13 -34.86
N GLY A 514 29.67 8.03 -34.78
CA GLY A 514 30.84 7.76 -35.60
C GLY A 514 30.50 7.74 -37.10
N ARG A 515 29.38 7.10 -37.48
CA ARG A 515 28.85 7.09 -38.87
C ARG A 515 28.45 8.50 -39.36
N ALA A 516 27.79 9.25 -38.49
CA ALA A 516 27.38 10.63 -38.81
C ALA A 516 28.62 11.52 -39.11
N TYR A 517 29.64 11.46 -38.25
CA TYR A 517 30.89 12.19 -38.48
C TYR A 517 31.64 11.69 -39.70
N GLN A 518 31.60 10.40 -40.02
CA GLN A 518 32.14 9.85 -41.28
C GLN A 518 31.46 10.49 -42.50
N SER A 519 30.13 10.58 -42.46
CA SER A 519 29.34 11.17 -43.55
C SER A 519 29.55 12.70 -43.68
N ILE A 520 29.86 13.40 -42.59
CA ILE A 520 30.24 14.83 -42.60
C ILE A 520 31.65 15.03 -43.14
N GLY A 521 32.51 14.01 -43.11
CA GLY A 521 33.92 14.07 -43.49
C GLY A 521 34.88 14.38 -42.34
N GLU A 522 34.40 14.39 -41.10
CA GLU A 522 35.20 14.62 -39.89
C GLU A 522 35.87 13.32 -39.43
N LYS A 523 36.89 12.88 -40.19
CA LYS A 523 37.56 11.58 -39.99
C LYS A 523 38.12 11.38 -38.60
N ALA A 524 38.67 12.43 -37.97
CA ALA A 524 39.25 12.34 -36.63
C ALA A 524 38.18 12.03 -35.55
N LEU A 525 37.06 12.77 -35.58
CA LEU A 525 35.93 12.54 -34.66
C LEU A 525 35.29 11.18 -34.93
N SER A 526 35.11 10.80 -36.18
CA SER A 526 34.57 9.49 -36.55
C SER A 526 35.43 8.35 -35.95
N ALA A 527 36.75 8.45 -36.10
CA ALA A 527 37.68 7.45 -35.53
C ALA A 527 37.61 7.40 -33.98
N GLU A 528 37.51 8.55 -33.34
CA GLU A 528 37.36 8.66 -31.90
C GLU A 528 36.08 7.94 -31.42
N TYR A 529 34.95 8.21 -32.04
CA TYR A 529 33.67 7.57 -31.62
C TYR A 529 33.62 6.09 -31.97
N PHE A 530 34.19 5.62 -33.07
CA PHE A 530 34.31 4.17 -33.31
C PHE A 530 35.25 3.49 -32.31
N GLN A 531 36.31 4.18 -31.85
CA GLN A 531 37.17 3.64 -30.79
C GLN A 531 36.41 3.55 -29.45
N MET A 532 35.65 4.59 -29.10
CA MET A 532 34.76 4.55 -27.91
C MET A 532 33.75 3.40 -28.03
N THR A 533 33.15 3.20 -29.22
CA THR A 533 32.26 2.04 -29.46
C THR A 533 32.96 0.71 -29.19
N LEU A 534 34.22 0.53 -29.65
CA LEU A 534 34.99 -0.70 -29.38
C LEU A 534 35.26 -0.90 -27.91
N ASP A 535 35.55 0.16 -27.17
CA ASP A 535 35.83 0.07 -25.75
C ASP A 535 34.58 -0.25 -24.92
N LEU A 536 33.45 0.35 -25.26
CA LEU A 536 32.14 0.01 -24.64
C LEU A 536 31.69 -1.40 -25.02
N ASN A 537 31.85 -1.81 -26.29
CA ASN A 537 31.41 -3.12 -26.76
C ASN A 537 32.14 -4.29 -26.12
N LYS A 538 33.34 -4.07 -25.52
CA LYS A 538 34.02 -5.08 -24.68
C LYS A 538 33.21 -5.45 -23.45
N ILE A 539 32.35 -4.52 -22.97
CA ILE A 539 31.51 -4.70 -21.79
C ILE A 539 30.12 -5.14 -22.21
N THR A 540 29.51 -4.46 -23.18
CA THR A 540 28.12 -4.67 -23.59
C THR A 540 27.92 -5.85 -24.52
N GLN A 541 28.89 -6.15 -25.38
CA GLN A 541 28.85 -7.19 -26.41
C GLN A 541 27.63 -7.09 -27.36
N GLU A 542 27.11 -5.86 -27.57
CA GLU A 542 25.89 -5.60 -28.35
C GLU A 542 26.14 -5.63 -29.87
N MET A 543 27.37 -5.41 -30.31
CA MET A 543 27.70 -5.24 -31.74
C MET A 543 28.84 -6.16 -32.19
N SER A 544 28.91 -6.39 -33.50
CA SER A 544 30.01 -7.10 -34.10
C SER A 544 31.30 -6.28 -34.05
N GLU A 545 32.27 -6.69 -33.26
CA GLU A 545 33.61 -6.03 -33.21
C GLU A 545 34.27 -5.92 -34.60
N LYS A 546 34.03 -6.92 -35.45
CA LYS A 546 34.53 -6.93 -36.83
C LYS A 546 33.98 -5.77 -37.67
N GLU A 547 32.70 -5.47 -37.51
CA GLU A 547 32.05 -4.35 -38.24
C GLU A 547 32.63 -3.01 -37.78
N ILE A 548 32.76 -2.80 -36.48
CA ILE A 548 33.31 -1.55 -35.94
C ILE A 548 34.76 -1.36 -36.41
N ARG A 549 35.59 -2.41 -36.40
CA ARG A 549 36.98 -2.36 -36.89
C ARG A 549 37.05 -2.13 -38.37
N GLN A 550 36.13 -2.67 -39.16
CA GLN A 550 36.08 -2.44 -40.61
C GLN A 550 35.76 -0.97 -40.90
N ARG A 551 34.77 -0.37 -40.22
CA ARG A 551 34.47 1.05 -40.36
C ARG A 551 35.64 1.94 -39.97
N LEU A 552 36.38 1.59 -38.91
CA LEU A 552 37.56 2.32 -38.50
C LEU A 552 38.70 2.23 -39.57
N TYR A 553 38.87 1.06 -40.16
CA TYR A 553 39.84 0.85 -41.24
C TYR A 553 39.49 1.65 -42.48
N ASP A 554 38.25 1.63 -42.92
CA ASP A 554 37.76 2.34 -44.13
C ASP A 554 37.90 3.87 -44.04
N LEU A 555 38.11 4.44 -42.85
CA LEU A 555 38.33 5.88 -42.67
C LEU A 555 39.72 6.34 -43.17
N PHE A 556 40.70 5.42 -43.22
CA PHE A 556 42.09 5.74 -43.48
C PHE A 556 42.61 5.18 -44.83
N GLU A 557 41.78 4.38 -45.53
CA GLU A 557 41.96 4.08 -46.95
C GLU A 557 41.35 5.16 -47.81
#